data_f361216055fa50cfc50cb00d9d50bbda
#
_entry.id   f361216055fa50cfc50cb00d9d50bbda
#
_cell.length_a   1.000
_cell.length_b   1.000
_cell.length_c   1.000
_cell.angle_alpha   90.00
_cell.angle_beta   90.00
_cell.angle_gamma   90.00
#
_symmetry.space_group_name_H-M   'P 1'
#
loop_
_entity.id
_entity.type
_entity.pdbx_description
1 polymer ?
#
loop_
_entity_poly.entity_id
_entity_poly.type
_entity_poly.pdbx_seq_one_letter_code
_entity_poly.pdbx_strand_id
1 'polypeptide(L)'
;QLPRLYNILPPICERLEIKEPDFYLEMNPAPNAYAFGDTQTAITITSALVDMMSEDELIGVVAHECGHIACRHMLYHTLAQIIANASGMFETLAKLAVPIHYALMYWQRKSELSCDRAAAYIVGPKATGRWSEVYHFRTQLGGTCRTSRSL
;
A
#
# COMPACT_ATOMS: atom_id res chain seq x y z
N GLN A 1 3.24 -4.25 -22.52
CA GLN A 1 3.30 -3.49 -21.25
C GLN A 1 3.63 -4.40 -20.04
N LEU A 2 3.06 -5.59 -19.93
CA LEU A 2 3.28 -6.54 -18.83
C LEU A 2 4.77 -6.86 -18.54
N PRO A 3 5.63 -7.17 -19.53
CA PRO A 3 7.04 -7.49 -19.25
C PRO A 3 7.82 -6.31 -18.61
N ARG A 4 7.43 -5.07 -18.90
CA ARG A 4 8.07 -3.88 -18.32
C ARG A 4 7.77 -3.73 -16.84
N LEU A 5 6.52 -4.00 -16.44
CA LEU A 5 6.09 -3.93 -15.04
C LEU A 5 6.81 -4.97 -14.17
N TYR A 6 7.00 -6.18 -14.70
CA TYR A 6 7.74 -7.23 -13.98
C TYR A 6 9.21 -6.87 -13.79
N ASN A 7 9.82 -6.13 -14.72
CA ASN A 7 11.23 -5.73 -14.61
C ASN A 7 11.47 -4.59 -13.59
N ILE A 8 10.41 -3.90 -13.16
CA ILE A 8 10.51 -2.83 -12.14
C ILE A 8 10.75 -3.42 -10.74
N LEU A 9 10.16 -4.58 -10.46
CA LEU A 9 10.09 -5.15 -9.11
C LEU A 9 11.45 -5.64 -8.55
N PRO A 10 12.25 -6.45 -9.27
CA PRO A 10 13.48 -7.02 -8.73
C PRO A 10 14.48 -5.98 -8.18
N PRO A 11 14.81 -4.88 -8.90
CA PRO A 11 15.76 -3.89 -8.39
C PRO A 11 15.23 -3.12 -7.16
N ILE A 12 13.91 -2.97 -7.01
CA ILE A 12 13.29 -2.37 -5.83
C ILE A 12 13.43 -3.31 -4.64
N CYS A 13 13.12 -4.61 -4.84
CA CYS A 13 13.21 -5.62 -3.79
C CYS A 13 14.63 -5.80 -3.28
N GLU A 14 15.62 -5.81 -4.18
CA GLU A 14 17.04 -5.87 -3.81
C GLU A 14 17.45 -4.68 -2.94
N ARG A 15 17.05 -3.46 -3.31
CA ARG A 15 17.39 -2.25 -2.55
C ARG A 15 16.68 -2.13 -1.22
N LEU A 16 15.49 -2.70 -1.08
CA LEU A 16 14.71 -2.72 0.17
C LEU A 16 14.97 -3.98 1.00
N GLU A 17 15.85 -4.89 0.52
CA GLU A 17 16.21 -6.14 1.20
C GLU A 17 14.97 -7.00 1.53
N ILE A 18 14.00 -7.05 0.62
CA ILE A 18 12.79 -7.86 0.76
C ILE A 18 12.77 -9.01 -0.25
N LYS A 19 12.08 -10.09 0.14
CA LYS A 19 11.76 -11.15 -0.81
C LYS A 19 10.82 -10.61 -1.87
N GLU A 20 11.06 -10.96 -3.13
CA GLU A 20 10.20 -10.55 -4.25
C GLU A 20 8.77 -11.05 -4.02
N PRO A 21 7.77 -10.15 -3.95
CA PRO A 21 6.37 -10.51 -3.84
C PRO A 21 5.81 -10.96 -5.18
N ASP A 22 4.71 -11.72 -5.15
CA ASP A 22 3.93 -11.98 -6.35
C ASP A 22 3.35 -10.66 -6.91
N PHE A 23 3.30 -10.53 -8.24
CA PHE A 23 2.89 -9.28 -8.88
C PHE A 23 1.71 -9.53 -9.81
N TYR A 24 0.58 -8.85 -9.55
CA TYR A 24 -0.67 -9.03 -10.28
C TYR A 24 -1.13 -7.73 -10.95
N LEU A 25 -1.65 -7.86 -12.16
CA LEU A 25 -2.40 -6.81 -12.85
C LEU A 25 -3.88 -7.14 -12.80
N GLU A 26 -4.67 -6.28 -12.14
CA GLU A 26 -6.12 -6.38 -12.07
C GLU A 26 -6.76 -5.50 -13.16
N MET A 27 -7.67 -6.08 -13.93
CA MET A 27 -8.46 -5.32 -14.90
C MET A 27 -9.57 -4.55 -14.17
N ASN A 28 -9.26 -3.31 -13.80
CA ASN A 28 -10.16 -2.45 -13.02
C ASN A 28 -10.08 -1.00 -13.53
N PRO A 29 -11.22 -0.34 -13.84
CA PRO A 29 -11.25 1.05 -14.29
C PRO A 29 -10.96 2.07 -13.19
N ALA A 30 -10.94 1.68 -11.91
CA ALA A 30 -10.53 2.54 -10.81
C ALA A 30 -9.02 2.43 -10.59
N PRO A 31 -8.26 3.56 -10.64
CA PRO A 31 -6.82 3.52 -10.42
C PRO A 31 -6.52 3.17 -8.95
N ASN A 32 -5.77 2.08 -8.75
CA ASN A 32 -5.38 1.63 -7.42
C ASN A 32 -4.13 0.74 -7.49
N ALA A 33 -3.38 0.70 -6.38
CA ALA A 33 -2.37 -0.30 -6.11
C ALA A 33 -2.45 -0.69 -4.63
N TYR A 34 -2.12 -1.93 -4.29
CA TYR A 34 -2.11 -2.39 -2.91
C TYR A 34 -1.24 -3.62 -2.73
N ALA A 35 -0.58 -3.68 -1.57
CA ALA A 35 0.14 -4.87 -1.11
C ALA A 35 -0.74 -5.67 -0.14
N PHE A 36 -0.64 -6.99 -0.17
CA PHE A 36 -1.35 -7.90 0.73
C PHE A 36 -0.54 -9.17 1.01
N GLY A 37 -1.03 -9.96 1.97
CA GLY A 37 -0.38 -11.19 2.42
C GLY A 37 0.62 -10.93 3.53
N ASP A 38 0.93 -11.98 4.30
CA ASP A 38 1.88 -11.93 5.43
C ASP A 38 3.07 -12.87 5.16
N THR A 39 2.81 -14.15 4.94
CA THR A 39 3.83 -15.16 4.66
C THR A 39 4.20 -15.19 3.17
N GLN A 40 3.20 -15.11 2.32
CA GLN A 40 3.34 -14.87 0.89
C GLN A 40 2.79 -13.48 0.59
N THR A 41 3.70 -12.57 0.28
CA THR A 41 3.35 -11.19 -0.03
C THR A 41 3.06 -11.03 -1.51
N ALA A 42 2.10 -10.19 -1.82
CA ALA A 42 1.73 -9.88 -3.20
C ALA A 42 1.42 -8.40 -3.36
N ILE A 43 1.65 -7.87 -4.55
CA ILE A 43 1.28 -6.52 -4.98
C ILE A 43 0.33 -6.64 -6.15
N THR A 44 -0.78 -5.93 -6.09
CA THR A 44 -1.72 -5.77 -7.20
C THR A 44 -1.73 -4.33 -7.68
N ILE A 45 -1.68 -4.14 -8.99
CA ILE A 45 -1.86 -2.84 -9.66
C ILE A 45 -3.04 -2.95 -10.61
N THR A 46 -3.88 -1.91 -10.67
CA THR A 46 -5.00 -1.87 -11.61
C THR A 46 -4.56 -1.37 -12.99
N SER A 47 -5.26 -1.84 -14.03
CA SER A 47 -5.02 -1.42 -15.42
C SER A 47 -5.18 0.09 -15.59
N ALA A 48 -6.17 0.70 -14.93
CA ALA A 48 -6.38 2.14 -14.99
C ALA A 48 -5.18 2.93 -14.42
N LEU A 49 -4.52 2.43 -13.36
CA LEU A 49 -3.33 3.07 -12.81
C LEU A 49 -2.15 3.00 -13.81
N VAL A 50 -1.96 1.86 -14.44
CA VAL A 50 -0.91 1.65 -15.45
C VAL A 50 -1.11 2.56 -16.67
N ASP A 51 -2.37 2.76 -17.10
CA ASP A 51 -2.71 3.61 -18.25
C ASP A 51 -2.54 5.11 -17.94
N MET A 52 -2.65 5.50 -16.67
CA MET A 52 -2.62 6.89 -16.23
C MET A 52 -1.23 7.40 -15.82
N MET A 53 -0.30 6.51 -15.50
CA MET A 53 1.01 6.85 -14.95
C MET A 53 2.14 6.61 -15.95
N SER A 54 3.15 7.46 -15.88
CA SER A 54 4.43 7.22 -16.53
C SER A 54 5.19 6.08 -15.83
N GLU A 55 6.22 5.54 -16.49
CA GLU A 55 7.05 4.48 -15.92
C GLU A 55 7.73 4.89 -14.61
N ASP A 56 8.25 6.12 -14.53
CA ASP A 56 8.89 6.66 -13.33
C ASP A 56 7.90 6.79 -12.15
N GLU A 57 6.65 7.18 -12.46
CA GLU A 57 5.59 7.27 -11.45
C GLU A 57 5.18 5.88 -10.96
N LEU A 58 5.10 4.89 -11.86
CA LEU A 58 4.81 3.50 -11.51
C LEU A 58 5.92 2.89 -10.63
N ILE A 59 7.19 3.20 -10.91
CA ILE A 59 8.30 2.79 -10.04
C ILE A 59 8.10 3.35 -8.63
N GLY A 60 7.69 4.60 -8.50
CA GLY A 60 7.40 5.22 -7.21
C GLY A 60 6.27 4.51 -6.46
N VAL A 61 5.16 4.18 -7.14
CA VAL A 61 4.04 3.45 -6.55
C VAL A 61 4.45 2.04 -6.12
N VAL A 62 5.13 1.29 -6.98
CA VAL A 62 5.60 -0.07 -6.64
C VAL A 62 6.57 -0.02 -5.46
N ALA A 63 7.46 0.96 -5.41
CA ALA A 63 8.39 1.15 -4.29
C ALA A 63 7.65 1.49 -2.97
N HIS A 64 6.57 2.27 -3.03
CA HIS A 64 5.70 2.56 -1.89
C HIS A 64 5.04 1.28 -1.36
N GLU A 65 4.45 0.47 -2.24
CA GLU A 65 3.84 -0.81 -1.88
C GLU A 65 4.87 -1.82 -1.33
N CYS A 66 6.07 -1.85 -1.89
CA CYS A 66 7.19 -2.61 -1.33
C CYS A 66 7.59 -2.11 0.06
N GLY A 67 7.45 -0.82 0.33
CA GLY A 67 7.63 -0.23 1.66
C GLY A 67 6.67 -0.81 2.69
N HIS A 68 5.40 -1.03 2.35
CA HIS A 68 4.43 -1.71 3.20
C HIS A 68 4.86 -3.14 3.54
N ILE A 69 5.42 -3.86 2.57
CA ILE A 69 5.95 -5.22 2.77
C ILE A 69 7.17 -5.19 3.69
N ALA A 70 8.14 -4.32 3.41
CA ALA A 70 9.38 -4.19 4.18
C ALA A 70 9.10 -3.89 5.67
N CYS A 71 8.13 -3.01 5.95
CA CYS A 71 7.75 -2.61 7.30
C CYS A 71 6.67 -3.51 7.93
N ARG A 72 6.21 -4.56 7.24
CA ARG A 72 5.15 -5.48 7.68
C ARG A 72 3.87 -4.76 8.11
N HIS A 73 3.51 -3.69 7.43
CA HIS A 73 2.34 -2.87 7.78
C HIS A 73 1.02 -3.63 7.67
N MET A 74 0.97 -4.68 6.85
CA MET A 74 -0.23 -5.52 6.62
C MET A 74 -0.71 -6.22 7.90
N LEU A 75 0.21 -6.64 8.79
CA LEU A 75 -0.16 -7.25 10.10
C LEU A 75 -1.00 -6.31 10.94
N TYR A 76 -0.65 -5.04 10.98
CA TYR A 76 -1.36 -4.04 11.78
C TYR A 76 -2.71 -3.67 11.20
N HIS A 77 -2.87 -3.69 9.86
CA HIS A 77 -4.17 -3.53 9.20
C HIS A 77 -5.11 -4.67 9.58
N THR A 78 -4.63 -5.91 9.54
CA THR A 78 -5.40 -7.08 9.96
C THR A 78 -5.80 -6.98 11.43
N LEU A 79 -4.87 -6.59 12.31
CA LEU A 79 -5.15 -6.41 13.72
C LEU A 79 -6.20 -5.30 13.96
N ALA A 80 -6.10 -4.18 13.26
CA ALA A 80 -7.08 -3.10 13.33
C ALA A 80 -8.49 -3.55 12.94
N GLN A 81 -8.61 -4.36 11.89
CA GLN A 81 -9.87 -4.92 11.44
C GLN A 81 -10.45 -5.92 12.46
N ILE A 82 -9.62 -6.79 13.04
CA ILE A 82 -10.05 -7.73 14.08
C ILE A 82 -10.61 -6.96 15.27
N ILE A 83 -9.91 -5.91 15.75
CA ILE A 83 -10.35 -5.08 16.88
C ILE A 83 -11.65 -4.34 16.54
N ALA A 84 -11.77 -3.76 15.37
CA ALA A 84 -12.98 -3.07 14.91
C ALA A 84 -14.19 -4.01 14.86
N ASN A 85 -14.00 -5.24 14.38
CA ASN A 85 -15.06 -6.24 14.31
C ASN A 85 -15.42 -6.79 15.71
N ALA A 86 -14.44 -6.98 16.59
CA ALA A 86 -14.67 -7.47 17.96
C ALA A 86 -15.38 -6.45 18.84
N SER A 87 -15.21 -5.15 18.61
CA SER A 87 -15.84 -4.09 19.42
C SER A 87 -17.37 -4.07 19.30
N GLY A 88 -17.94 -4.64 18.22
CA GLY A 88 -19.40 -4.79 18.05
C GLY A 88 -20.03 -5.92 18.90
N MET A 89 -19.21 -6.82 19.48
CA MET A 89 -19.74 -7.99 20.20
C MET A 89 -19.90 -7.77 21.71
N PHE A 90 -19.18 -6.83 22.33
CA PHE A 90 -19.22 -6.59 23.77
C PHE A 90 -19.08 -5.10 24.13
N GLU A 91 -20.04 -4.57 24.87
CA GLU A 91 -20.10 -3.15 25.26
C GLU A 91 -18.89 -2.70 26.12
N THR A 92 -18.35 -3.60 26.92
CA THR A 92 -17.13 -3.37 27.72
C THR A 92 -15.86 -3.31 26.90
N LEU A 93 -15.78 -4.09 25.81
CA LEU A 93 -14.66 -4.05 24.87
C LEU A 93 -14.69 -2.79 23.99
N ALA A 94 -15.87 -2.25 23.71
CA ALA A 94 -16.01 -1.02 22.93
C ALA A 94 -15.29 0.17 23.58
N LYS A 95 -15.31 0.28 24.92
CA LYS A 95 -14.63 1.36 25.65
C LYS A 95 -13.10 1.27 25.58
N LEU A 96 -12.56 0.05 25.52
CA LEU A 96 -11.12 -0.19 25.33
C LEU A 96 -10.70 -0.10 23.84
N ALA A 97 -11.61 -0.40 22.92
CA ALA A 97 -11.35 -0.36 21.49
C ALA A 97 -11.12 1.08 20.97
N VAL A 98 -11.78 2.08 21.56
CA VAL A 98 -11.67 3.49 21.11
C VAL A 98 -10.22 4.03 21.18
N PRO A 99 -9.50 3.97 22.32
CA PRO A 99 -8.13 4.45 22.36
C PRO A 99 -7.17 3.63 21.48
N ILE A 100 -7.39 2.31 21.38
CA ILE A 100 -6.62 1.44 20.51
C ILE A 100 -6.87 1.83 19.02
N HIS A 101 -8.11 2.09 18.65
CA HIS A 101 -8.47 2.56 17.31
C HIS A 101 -7.75 3.85 16.95
N TYR A 102 -7.74 4.85 17.83
CA TYR A 102 -7.00 6.11 17.59
C TYR A 102 -5.50 5.88 17.48
N ALA A 103 -4.92 5.01 18.30
CA ALA A 103 -3.51 4.66 18.24
C ALA A 103 -3.17 4.01 16.89
N LEU A 104 -4.02 3.09 16.41
CA LEU A 104 -3.86 2.43 15.11
C LEU A 104 -4.01 3.41 13.94
N MET A 105 -4.95 4.35 14.00
CA MET A 105 -5.09 5.42 12.99
C MET A 105 -3.86 6.34 12.96
N TYR A 106 -3.33 6.70 14.12
CA TYR A 106 -2.09 7.48 14.19
C TYR A 106 -0.91 6.69 13.61
N TRP A 107 -0.81 5.40 13.96
CA TRP A 107 0.20 4.52 13.42
C TRP A 107 0.08 4.38 11.89
N GLN A 108 -1.13 4.21 11.36
CA GLN A 108 -1.39 4.13 9.92
C GLN A 108 -0.85 5.36 9.17
N ARG A 109 -1.08 6.57 9.69
CA ARG A 109 -0.49 7.78 9.09
C ARG A 109 1.04 7.76 9.09
N LYS A 110 1.66 7.22 10.14
CA LYS A 110 3.12 7.07 10.22
C LYS A 110 3.64 6.00 9.27
N SER A 111 2.86 4.95 9.04
CA SER A 111 3.22 3.89 8.08
C SER A 111 3.27 4.44 6.64
N GLU A 112 2.30 5.25 6.24
CA GLU A 112 2.32 5.91 4.92
C GLU A 112 3.59 6.74 4.71
N LEU A 113 3.98 7.55 5.72
CA LEU A 113 5.22 8.33 5.65
C LEU A 113 6.48 7.45 5.54
N SER A 114 6.46 6.25 6.12
CA SER A 114 7.58 5.31 5.99
C SER A 114 7.66 4.73 4.58
N CYS A 115 6.50 4.43 3.97
CA CYS A 115 6.42 3.96 2.60
C CYS A 115 6.81 5.05 1.59
N ASP A 116 6.39 6.30 1.83
CA ASP A 116 6.82 7.45 1.04
C ASP A 116 8.35 7.64 1.08
N ARG A 117 8.98 7.42 2.25
CA ARG A 117 10.44 7.44 2.36
C ARG A 117 11.11 6.31 1.62
N ALA A 118 10.55 5.09 1.66
CA ALA A 118 11.05 3.96 0.90
C ALA A 118 10.98 4.25 -0.61
N ALA A 119 9.86 4.79 -1.09
CA ALA A 119 9.72 5.22 -2.47
C ALA A 119 10.72 6.33 -2.84
N ALA A 120 10.89 7.34 -1.98
CA ALA A 120 11.87 8.41 -2.17
C ALA A 120 13.31 7.89 -2.26
N TYR A 121 13.62 6.87 -1.49
CA TYR A 121 14.93 6.20 -1.52
C TYR A 121 15.19 5.49 -2.86
N ILE A 122 14.13 4.92 -3.47
CA ILE A 122 14.23 4.22 -4.77
C ILE A 122 14.29 5.19 -5.93
N VAL A 123 13.33 6.12 -6.04
CA VAL A 123 13.20 7.03 -7.21
C VAL A 123 14.04 8.29 -7.11
N GLY A 124 14.51 8.62 -5.90
CA GLY A 124 15.29 9.84 -5.63
C GLY A 124 14.40 11.07 -5.40
N PRO A 125 14.98 12.13 -4.80
CA PRO A 125 14.22 13.28 -4.30
C PRO A 125 13.52 14.11 -5.40
N LYS A 126 14.05 14.09 -6.64
CA LYS A 126 13.45 14.85 -7.75
C LYS A 126 12.16 14.22 -8.29
N ALA A 127 12.05 12.91 -8.22
CA ALA A 127 10.86 12.18 -8.68
C ALA A 127 9.80 12.06 -7.59
N THR A 128 10.20 12.12 -6.32
CA THR A 128 9.31 11.89 -5.16
C THR A 128 8.12 12.86 -5.11
N GLY A 129 8.32 14.15 -5.39
CA GLY A 129 7.23 15.13 -5.34
C GLY A 129 6.14 14.86 -6.36
N ARG A 130 6.49 14.43 -7.56
CA ARG A 130 5.55 14.23 -8.66
C ARG A 130 4.67 13.00 -8.46
N TRP A 131 5.26 11.81 -8.18
CA TRP A 131 4.46 10.59 -8.05
C TRP A 131 3.58 10.62 -6.80
N SER A 132 4.07 11.15 -5.68
CA SER A 132 3.30 11.25 -4.42
C SER A 132 2.07 12.14 -4.60
N GLU A 133 2.20 13.32 -5.18
CA GLU A 133 1.05 14.19 -5.48
C GLU A 133 0.06 13.51 -6.42
N VAL A 134 0.54 12.88 -7.50
CA VAL A 134 -0.30 12.22 -8.48
C VAL A 134 -0.99 11.00 -7.89
N TYR A 135 -0.27 10.17 -7.13
CA TYR A 135 -0.82 8.96 -6.52
C TYR A 135 -1.86 9.28 -5.44
N HIS A 136 -1.52 10.12 -4.47
CA HIS A 136 -2.46 10.48 -3.40
C HIS A 136 -3.65 11.29 -3.92
N PHE A 137 -3.45 12.21 -4.85
CA PHE A 137 -4.53 12.98 -5.45
C PHE A 137 -5.48 12.09 -6.27
N ARG A 138 -4.95 11.18 -7.07
CA ARG A 138 -5.76 10.30 -7.94
C ARG A 138 -6.47 9.19 -7.17
N THR A 139 -5.86 8.63 -6.14
CA THR A 139 -6.52 7.65 -5.26
C THR A 139 -7.64 8.29 -4.43
N GLN A 140 -7.52 9.57 -4.06
CA GLN A 140 -8.58 10.31 -3.40
C GLN A 140 -9.76 10.63 -4.33
N LEU A 141 -9.52 10.91 -5.61
CA LEU A 141 -10.57 11.14 -6.62
C LEU A 141 -11.25 9.85 -7.07
N GLY A 142 -10.54 8.71 -7.07
CA GLY A 142 -11.06 7.40 -7.47
C GLY A 142 -11.84 6.66 -6.37
N GLY A 143 -12.03 7.25 -5.21
CA GLY A 143 -12.71 6.65 -4.04
C GLY A 143 -11.75 5.86 -3.18
N THR A 144 -11.79 6.18 -1.90
CA THR A 144 -11.29 5.47 -0.74
C THR A 144 -10.40 4.27 -1.06
N CYS A 145 -9.14 4.34 -0.68
CA CYS A 145 -8.29 3.17 -0.50
C CYS A 145 -9.12 2.08 0.20
N ARG A 146 -9.76 1.22 -0.57
CA ARG A 146 -10.48 0.07 -0.04
C ARG A 146 -9.40 -0.92 0.33
N THR A 147 -9.00 -0.91 1.59
CA THR A 147 -8.49 -2.13 2.21
C THR A 147 -9.38 -3.26 1.73
N SER A 148 -8.79 -4.20 1.02
CA SER A 148 -9.45 -5.38 0.47
C SER A 148 -10.46 -5.93 1.47
N ARG A 149 -11.75 -5.86 1.12
CA ARG A 149 -12.72 -6.76 1.72
C ARG A 149 -12.38 -8.15 1.19
N SER A 150 -11.72 -8.92 2.02
CA SER A 150 -11.69 -10.37 1.86
C SER A 150 -13.12 -10.89 1.95
N LEU A 151 -13.52 -11.65 0.97
CA LEU A 151 -14.56 -12.66 1.08
C LEU A 151 -14.11 -13.72 2.09
#